data_9ac783797b247f25f6121b53555646db
#
_entry.id   9ac783797b247f25f6121b53555646db
#
_cell.length_a   1.000
_cell.length_b   1.000
_cell.length_c   1.000
_cell.angle_alpha   90.00
_cell.angle_beta   90.00
_cell.angle_gamma   90.00
#
_symmetry.space_group_name_H-M   'P 1'
#
loop_
_entity.id
_entity.type
_entity.pdbx_description
1 polymer ?
#
loop_
_entity_poly.entity_id
_entity_poly.type
_entity_poly.pdbx_seq_one_letter_code
_entity_poly.pdbx_strand_id
1 'polypeptide(L)'
;MKRIITALFLFFALTAGSCEKPDPSPDQDPSEPVFAKGADVSWVTQMEKEGCRFYDAAGTQTECMALLKSLGMNAIRLRVWVHPTDGWCGRDDVLAKAKRAQALGMRLMIDFHYSDWWADPGKQNKPAAWANLDLEGLKKAVADHTTDILQALQSAGITPEWIQIGNETTGGMLWPDGQNYTDAGFASYVQLHNAGYDAAKAVFPKAKVMVHVDNAWKWETLSWFFQSFQIHGARYDLIGLSLYPEKSNWQTLNQQTLDNIQTLYAQYQKESIICEVGMEWTEPSACQSFLSDLLTRAQADGSHCTGVLYWEPEGYQAWSHYSKSAFDNNGKPTIALDAFK
;
A
#
# COMPACT_ATOMS: atom_id res chain seq x y z
N MET A 1 -26.58 -70.78 44.69
CA MET A 1 -26.28 -70.49 43.28
C MET A 1 -26.47 -68.99 43.07
N LYS A 2 -25.34 -68.25 43.09
CA LYS A 2 -25.32 -66.78 42.89
C LYS A 2 -24.86 -66.51 41.42
N ARG A 3 -25.71 -65.89 40.64
CA ARG A 3 -25.37 -65.47 39.26
C ARG A 3 -24.68 -64.14 39.34
N ILE A 4 -23.46 -64.05 38.79
CA ILE A 4 -22.65 -62.82 38.60
C ILE A 4 -23.04 -62.23 37.23
N ILE A 5 -23.54 -60.99 37.21
CA ILE A 5 -23.83 -60.24 36.01
C ILE A 5 -22.62 -59.34 35.79
N THR A 6 -21.86 -59.58 34.71
CA THR A 6 -20.73 -58.74 34.26
C THR A 6 -21.28 -57.62 33.37
N ALA A 7 -21.17 -56.36 33.80
CA ALA A 7 -21.51 -55.20 33.00
C ALA A 7 -20.30 -54.78 32.15
N LEU A 8 -20.49 -54.76 30.84
CA LEU A 8 -19.49 -54.31 29.85
C LEU A 8 -19.64 -52.79 29.67
N PHE A 9 -18.68 -52.02 30.13
CA PHE A 9 -18.59 -50.58 29.83
C PHE A 9 -17.93 -50.38 28.48
N LEU A 10 -18.66 -49.86 27.49
CA LEU A 10 -18.13 -49.38 26.22
C LEU A 10 -17.60 -47.96 26.41
N PHE A 11 -16.28 -47.77 26.32
CA PHE A 11 -15.69 -46.46 26.26
C PHE A 11 -15.74 -45.95 24.80
N PHE A 12 -16.55 -44.90 24.57
CA PHE A 12 -16.47 -44.11 23.34
C PHE A 12 -15.34 -43.10 23.48
N ALA A 13 -14.27 -43.32 22.75
CA ALA A 13 -13.20 -42.29 22.60
C ALA A 13 -13.68 -41.25 21.57
N LEU A 14 -13.98 -40.04 22.02
CA LEU A 14 -14.14 -38.89 21.14
C LEU A 14 -12.72 -38.48 20.67
N THR A 15 -12.41 -38.71 19.43
CA THR A 15 -11.26 -38.11 18.76
C THR A 15 -11.61 -36.67 18.43
N ALA A 16 -11.06 -35.73 19.19
CA ALA A 16 -11.05 -34.32 18.84
C ALA A 16 -10.14 -34.17 17.59
N GLY A 17 -10.76 -33.92 16.44
CA GLY A 17 -10.03 -33.55 15.24
C GLY A 17 -9.34 -32.21 15.44
N SER A 18 -8.03 -32.24 15.59
CA SER A 18 -7.19 -31.06 15.53
C SER A 18 -7.24 -30.52 14.09
N CYS A 19 -7.77 -29.32 13.89
CA CYS A 19 -7.55 -28.58 12.66
C CYS A 19 -6.07 -28.17 12.60
N GLU A 20 -5.23 -28.99 12.00
CA GLU A 20 -3.88 -28.59 11.63
C GLU A 20 -3.98 -27.47 10.59
N LYS A 21 -3.35 -26.33 10.90
CA LYS A 21 -3.09 -25.30 9.92
C LYS A 21 -2.16 -25.93 8.85
N PRO A 22 -2.36 -25.62 7.56
CA PRO A 22 -1.43 -26.10 6.54
C PRO A 22 -0.03 -25.59 6.88
N ASP A 23 0.95 -26.48 6.94
CA ASP A 23 2.35 -26.13 7.09
C ASP A 23 2.79 -25.19 5.96
N PRO A 24 3.58 -24.15 6.26
CA PRO A 24 4.22 -23.34 5.23
C PRO A 24 5.08 -24.27 4.35
N SER A 25 5.16 -23.97 3.06
CA SER A 25 5.99 -24.75 2.13
C SER A 25 7.43 -24.84 2.65
N PRO A 26 8.11 -25.99 2.45
CA PRO A 26 9.39 -26.28 3.09
C PRO A 26 10.58 -25.39 2.70
N ASP A 27 10.38 -24.41 1.79
CA ASP A 27 11.45 -23.59 1.20
C ASP A 27 11.46 -22.11 1.68
N GLN A 28 10.63 -21.72 2.66
CA GLN A 28 10.70 -20.36 3.21
C GLN A 28 11.26 -20.39 4.64
N ASP A 29 12.39 -19.71 4.84
CA ASP A 29 12.87 -19.37 6.18
C ASP A 29 11.77 -18.53 6.89
N PRO A 30 11.20 -18.98 8.01
CA PRO A 30 10.17 -18.23 8.73
C PRO A 30 10.66 -16.88 9.28
N SER A 31 11.93 -16.53 9.13
CA SER A 31 12.52 -15.23 9.49
C SER A 31 12.55 -14.22 8.33
N GLU A 32 12.38 -14.66 7.06
CA GLU A 32 12.37 -13.74 5.91
C GLU A 32 10.99 -13.08 5.74
N PRO A 33 10.95 -11.74 5.56
CA PRO A 33 9.70 -11.05 5.32
C PRO A 33 9.08 -11.49 4.00
N VAL A 34 7.86 -12.00 4.05
CA VAL A 34 7.11 -12.42 2.85
C VAL A 34 6.96 -11.23 1.90
N PHE A 35 7.25 -11.44 0.61
CA PHE A 35 7.08 -10.43 -0.43
C PHE A 35 5.64 -9.88 -0.45
N ALA A 36 5.47 -8.56 -0.53
CA ALA A 36 4.15 -7.94 -0.55
C ALA A 36 3.56 -7.96 -1.97
N LYS A 37 2.44 -8.66 -2.12
CA LYS A 37 1.57 -8.59 -3.29
C LYS A 37 0.29 -7.89 -2.86
N GLY A 38 -0.04 -6.72 -3.40
CA GLY A 38 -1.15 -5.99 -2.84
C GLY A 38 -1.89 -5.06 -3.79
N ALA A 39 -2.83 -4.33 -3.21
CA ALA A 39 -3.57 -3.27 -3.91
C ALA A 39 -3.85 -2.08 -2.97
N ASP A 40 -3.88 -0.87 -3.53
CA ASP A 40 -4.61 0.26 -2.95
C ASP A 40 -6.08 0.08 -3.32
N VAL A 41 -6.96 0.14 -2.33
CA VAL A 41 -8.42 -0.02 -2.51
C VAL A 41 -9.18 1.07 -1.75
N SER A 42 -8.64 2.27 -1.79
CA SER A 42 -9.16 3.39 -1.01
C SER A 42 -10.57 3.82 -1.45
N TRP A 43 -10.96 3.53 -2.69
CA TRP A 43 -12.29 3.79 -3.21
C TRP A 43 -13.37 2.77 -2.80
N VAL A 44 -13.00 1.61 -2.29
CA VAL A 44 -13.92 0.46 -2.13
C VAL A 44 -15.19 0.79 -1.35
N THR A 45 -15.10 1.55 -0.27
CA THR A 45 -16.26 1.92 0.58
C THR A 45 -17.20 2.89 -0.13
N GLN A 46 -16.65 3.86 -0.87
CA GLN A 46 -17.44 4.76 -1.71
C GLN A 46 -18.14 4.01 -2.82
N MET A 47 -17.43 3.17 -3.56
CA MET A 47 -17.99 2.34 -4.63
C MET A 47 -19.14 1.48 -4.14
N GLU A 48 -18.97 0.78 -3.01
CA GLU A 48 -20.01 -0.05 -2.41
C GLU A 48 -21.22 0.75 -1.98
N LYS A 49 -21.02 1.96 -1.42
CA LYS A 49 -22.09 2.87 -1.03
C LYS A 49 -22.89 3.37 -2.22
N GLU A 50 -22.21 3.60 -3.34
CA GLU A 50 -22.82 4.04 -4.60
C GLU A 50 -23.41 2.87 -5.42
N GLY A 51 -23.41 1.66 -4.88
CA GLY A 51 -24.09 0.50 -5.47
C GLY A 51 -23.21 -0.37 -6.34
N CYS A 52 -21.90 -0.10 -6.43
CA CYS A 52 -20.96 -0.99 -7.11
C CYS A 52 -20.87 -2.35 -6.42
N ARG A 53 -20.67 -3.39 -7.20
CA ARG A 53 -20.53 -4.77 -6.71
C ARG A 53 -19.38 -5.44 -7.43
N PHE A 54 -18.76 -6.38 -6.73
CA PHE A 54 -17.60 -7.14 -7.22
C PHE A 54 -17.98 -8.60 -7.34
N TYR A 55 -17.41 -9.28 -8.33
CA TYR A 55 -17.75 -10.67 -8.65
C TYR A 55 -16.47 -11.46 -8.93
N ASP A 56 -16.46 -12.71 -8.49
CA ASP A 56 -15.41 -13.64 -8.85
C ASP A 56 -15.53 -14.11 -10.33
N ALA A 57 -14.59 -14.94 -10.78
CA ALA A 57 -14.58 -15.46 -12.15
C ALA A 57 -15.86 -16.29 -12.46
N ALA A 58 -16.43 -16.96 -11.45
CA ALA A 58 -17.68 -17.72 -11.60
C ALA A 58 -18.93 -16.83 -11.65
N GLY A 59 -18.81 -15.54 -11.36
CA GLY A 59 -19.90 -14.59 -11.30
C GLY A 59 -20.59 -14.53 -9.94
N THR A 60 -19.96 -15.08 -8.88
CA THR A 60 -20.47 -14.96 -7.51
C THR A 60 -20.07 -13.61 -6.95
N GLN A 61 -21.07 -12.87 -6.40
CA GLN A 61 -20.79 -11.61 -5.74
C GLN A 61 -19.89 -11.85 -4.51
N THR A 62 -18.77 -11.13 -4.44
CA THR A 62 -17.74 -11.31 -3.43
C THR A 62 -17.29 -9.95 -2.88
N GLU A 63 -16.93 -9.90 -1.62
CA GLU A 63 -16.33 -8.72 -1.00
C GLU A 63 -14.97 -8.41 -1.67
N CYS A 64 -14.70 -7.14 -1.98
CA CYS A 64 -13.57 -6.75 -2.83
C CYS A 64 -12.21 -7.21 -2.29
N MET A 65 -11.90 -6.95 -1.02
CA MET A 65 -10.60 -7.33 -0.44
C MET A 65 -10.46 -8.86 -0.33
N ALA A 66 -11.56 -9.57 -0.04
CA ALA A 66 -11.57 -11.04 -0.03
C ALA A 66 -11.32 -11.60 -1.44
N LEU A 67 -11.88 -10.96 -2.47
CA LEU A 67 -11.64 -11.33 -3.85
C LEU A 67 -10.17 -11.13 -4.23
N LEU A 68 -9.58 -9.97 -3.92
CA LEU A 68 -8.15 -9.70 -4.15
C LEU A 68 -7.25 -10.69 -3.41
N LYS A 69 -7.59 -11.03 -2.16
CA LYS A 69 -6.89 -12.08 -1.41
C LYS A 69 -6.95 -13.44 -2.12
N SER A 70 -8.10 -13.81 -2.67
CA SER A 70 -8.27 -15.07 -3.41
C SER A 70 -7.44 -15.11 -4.70
N LEU A 71 -7.04 -13.95 -5.23
CA LEU A 71 -6.14 -13.80 -6.36
C LEU A 71 -4.64 -13.77 -5.95
N GLY A 72 -4.32 -14.06 -4.69
CA GLY A 72 -2.94 -14.15 -4.20
C GLY A 72 -2.38 -12.88 -3.56
N MET A 73 -3.17 -11.83 -3.41
CA MET A 73 -2.74 -10.62 -2.71
C MET A 73 -2.75 -10.81 -1.20
N ASN A 74 -1.76 -10.23 -0.53
CA ASN A 74 -1.54 -10.34 0.93
C ASN A 74 -1.41 -8.98 1.63
N ALA A 75 -1.51 -7.87 0.90
CA ALA A 75 -1.36 -6.51 1.42
C ALA A 75 -2.41 -5.56 0.86
N ILE A 76 -2.84 -4.61 1.70
CA ILE A 76 -3.75 -3.52 1.33
C ILE A 76 -3.09 -2.19 1.66
N ARG A 77 -3.14 -1.24 0.72
CA ARG A 77 -2.76 0.16 0.92
C ARG A 77 -4.03 1.01 1.01
N LEU A 78 -4.05 1.96 1.95
CA LEU A 78 -5.16 2.86 2.20
C LEU A 78 -4.66 4.29 2.30
N ARG A 79 -5.14 5.17 1.41
CA ARG A 79 -4.83 6.59 1.45
C ARG A 79 -5.64 7.29 2.55
N VAL A 80 -5.05 8.33 3.12
CA VAL A 80 -5.63 9.16 4.17
C VAL A 80 -5.63 10.62 3.75
N TRP A 81 -6.81 11.25 3.76
CA TRP A 81 -7.01 12.68 3.61
C TRP A 81 -7.27 13.34 4.97
N VAL A 82 -7.05 14.66 5.07
CA VAL A 82 -7.13 15.37 6.36
C VAL A 82 -8.59 15.68 6.72
N HIS A 83 -9.29 16.45 5.89
CA HIS A 83 -10.69 16.82 6.09
C HIS A 83 -11.48 16.72 4.77
N PRO A 84 -11.64 15.49 4.22
CA PRO A 84 -12.41 15.31 2.99
C PRO A 84 -13.88 15.71 3.20
N THR A 85 -14.43 16.46 2.24
CA THR A 85 -15.79 17.03 2.35
C THR A 85 -16.88 15.96 2.47
N ASP A 86 -16.69 14.83 1.80
CA ASP A 86 -17.64 13.71 1.75
C ASP A 86 -17.31 12.59 2.76
N GLY A 87 -16.20 12.72 3.47
CA GLY A 87 -15.73 11.77 4.49
C GLY A 87 -14.94 10.58 3.94
N TRP A 88 -14.93 10.35 2.61
CA TRP A 88 -14.15 9.26 2.02
C TRP A 88 -12.65 9.49 2.22
N CYS A 89 -11.92 8.41 2.50
CA CYS A 89 -10.51 8.45 2.85
C CYS A 89 -10.17 9.31 4.10
N GLY A 90 -11.18 9.77 4.84
CA GLY A 90 -11.01 10.35 6.16
C GLY A 90 -10.79 9.27 7.23
N ARG A 91 -10.52 9.69 8.46
CA ARG A 91 -10.17 8.85 9.61
C ARG A 91 -11.09 7.63 9.80
N ASP A 92 -12.40 7.85 9.84
CA ASP A 92 -13.37 6.78 10.15
C ASP A 92 -13.51 5.78 8.98
N ASP A 93 -13.45 6.27 7.75
CA ASP A 93 -13.50 5.46 6.55
C ASP A 93 -12.23 4.59 6.41
N VAL A 94 -11.05 5.17 6.66
CA VAL A 94 -9.78 4.41 6.70
C VAL A 94 -9.82 3.34 7.79
N LEU A 95 -10.32 3.67 8.98
CA LEU A 95 -10.44 2.71 10.08
C LEU A 95 -11.40 1.55 9.73
N ALA A 96 -12.52 1.84 9.04
CA ALA A 96 -13.45 0.81 8.59
C ALA A 96 -12.79 -0.14 7.57
N LYS A 97 -12.06 0.38 6.58
CA LYS A 97 -11.31 -0.42 5.60
C LYS A 97 -10.18 -1.22 6.25
N ALA A 98 -9.43 -0.61 7.16
CA ALA A 98 -8.35 -1.28 7.89
C ALA A 98 -8.83 -2.48 8.73
N LYS A 99 -10.00 -2.37 9.37
CA LYS A 99 -10.64 -3.50 10.06
C LYS A 99 -10.98 -4.65 9.11
N ARG A 100 -11.44 -4.35 7.89
CA ARG A 100 -11.74 -5.37 6.87
C ARG A 100 -10.45 -6.09 6.44
N ALA A 101 -9.39 -5.34 6.15
CA ALA A 101 -8.09 -5.92 5.80
C ALA A 101 -7.54 -6.81 6.93
N GLN A 102 -7.60 -6.35 8.18
CA GLN A 102 -7.19 -7.12 9.36
C GLN A 102 -8.00 -8.41 9.52
N ALA A 103 -9.33 -8.36 9.38
CA ALA A 103 -10.20 -9.55 9.48
C ALA A 103 -9.84 -10.60 8.42
N LEU A 104 -9.32 -10.20 7.29
CA LEU A 104 -8.81 -11.07 6.23
C LEU A 104 -7.35 -11.51 6.47
N GLY A 105 -6.68 -11.02 7.52
CA GLY A 105 -5.25 -11.30 7.76
C GLY A 105 -4.33 -10.69 6.71
N MET A 106 -4.74 -9.59 6.06
CA MET A 106 -3.91 -8.87 5.09
C MET A 106 -3.02 -7.85 5.79
N ARG A 107 -1.82 -7.68 5.29
CA ARG A 107 -0.84 -6.67 5.74
C ARG A 107 -1.33 -5.29 5.35
N LEU A 108 -0.99 -4.26 6.12
CA LEU A 108 -1.57 -2.92 5.94
C LEU A 108 -0.50 -1.86 5.71
N MET A 109 -0.69 -1.04 4.67
CA MET A 109 0.03 0.21 4.41
C MET A 109 -0.93 1.39 4.57
N ILE A 110 -0.51 2.41 5.31
CA ILE A 110 -1.24 3.67 5.46
C ILE A 110 -0.51 4.76 4.70
N ASP A 111 -1.21 5.40 3.77
CA ASP A 111 -0.69 6.44 2.88
C ASP A 111 -1.24 7.81 3.22
N PHE A 112 -0.43 8.66 3.85
CA PHE A 112 -0.81 10.02 4.22
C PHE A 112 -0.59 11.00 3.06
N HIS A 113 -1.67 11.55 2.49
CA HIS A 113 -1.60 12.59 1.47
C HIS A 113 -1.33 13.98 2.03
N TYR A 114 -1.67 14.24 3.30
CA TYR A 114 -1.62 15.58 3.94
C TYR A 114 -2.34 16.67 3.13
N SER A 115 -3.46 16.31 2.55
CA SER A 115 -4.35 17.15 1.76
C SER A 115 -5.80 16.78 2.07
N ASP A 116 -6.76 17.63 1.75
CA ASP A 116 -8.20 17.31 1.82
C ASP A 116 -8.68 16.53 0.59
N TRP A 117 -7.82 16.40 -0.40
CA TRP A 117 -8.08 15.76 -1.68
C TRP A 117 -6.78 15.15 -2.24
N TRP A 118 -6.76 14.81 -3.51
CA TRP A 118 -5.60 14.22 -4.18
C TRP A 118 -4.32 15.05 -3.99
N ALA A 119 -3.26 14.40 -3.53
CA ALA A 119 -1.88 14.86 -3.64
C ALA A 119 -1.17 13.95 -4.66
N ASP A 120 -0.53 14.56 -5.65
CA ASP A 120 0.20 13.89 -6.72
C ASP A 120 1.35 14.79 -7.22
N PRO A 121 2.19 14.36 -8.18
CA PRO A 121 3.34 15.15 -8.62
C PRO A 121 2.99 16.54 -9.18
N GLY A 122 1.74 16.73 -9.63
CA GLY A 122 1.25 18.01 -10.17
C GLY A 122 0.58 18.91 -9.13
N LYS A 123 0.26 18.39 -7.95
CA LYS A 123 -0.43 19.17 -6.89
C LYS A 123 -0.18 18.57 -5.51
N GLN A 124 0.24 19.42 -4.60
CA GLN A 124 0.51 19.09 -3.20
C GLN A 124 -0.13 20.17 -2.30
N ASN A 125 -1.45 20.33 -2.45
CA ASN A 125 -2.19 21.42 -1.82
C ASN A 125 -2.29 21.20 -0.31
N LYS A 126 -2.05 22.27 0.46
CA LYS A 126 -2.33 22.26 1.90
C LYS A 126 -3.82 22.02 2.15
N PRO A 127 -4.20 21.27 3.19
CA PRO A 127 -5.57 21.26 3.70
C PRO A 127 -6.07 22.66 3.99
N ALA A 128 -7.36 22.90 3.77
CA ALA A 128 -7.96 24.24 4.00
C ALA A 128 -7.72 24.72 5.44
N ALA A 129 -7.79 23.82 6.42
CA ALA A 129 -7.53 24.13 7.82
C ALA A 129 -6.07 24.54 8.12
N TRP A 130 -5.12 24.20 7.22
CA TRP A 130 -3.69 24.48 7.36
C TRP A 130 -3.21 25.64 6.48
N ALA A 131 -4.11 26.27 5.72
CA ALA A 131 -3.77 27.24 4.69
C ALA A 131 -2.91 28.42 5.22
N ASN A 132 -3.15 28.87 6.46
CA ASN A 132 -2.49 30.02 7.07
C ASN A 132 -1.38 29.62 8.06
N LEU A 133 -1.03 28.36 8.17
CA LEU A 133 0.06 27.92 9.05
C LEU A 133 1.41 28.24 8.40
N ASP A 134 2.35 28.67 9.22
CA ASP A 134 3.77 28.73 8.88
C ASP A 134 4.41 27.33 8.94
N LEU A 135 5.69 27.22 8.65
CA LEU A 135 6.40 25.94 8.61
C LEU A 135 6.32 25.21 9.98
N GLU A 136 6.46 25.89 11.09
CA GLU A 136 6.38 25.27 12.41
C GLU A 136 4.95 24.79 12.72
N GLY A 137 3.95 25.58 12.36
CA GLY A 137 2.54 25.19 12.43
C GLY A 137 2.23 23.98 11.55
N LEU A 138 2.78 23.91 10.33
CA LEU A 138 2.62 22.78 9.41
C LEU A 138 3.29 21.51 9.94
N LYS A 139 4.50 21.59 10.49
CA LYS A 139 5.18 20.46 11.15
C LYS A 139 4.32 19.87 12.27
N LYS A 140 3.75 20.76 13.11
CA LYS A 140 2.86 20.32 14.18
C LYS A 140 1.60 19.67 13.61
N ALA A 141 0.97 20.26 12.59
CA ALA A 141 -0.24 19.73 11.97
C ALA A 141 -0.01 18.34 11.31
N VAL A 142 1.12 18.15 10.63
CA VAL A 142 1.54 16.86 10.10
C VAL A 142 1.69 15.83 11.23
N ALA A 143 2.39 16.17 12.31
CA ALA A 143 2.59 15.26 13.44
C ALA A 143 1.28 14.92 14.14
N ASP A 144 0.42 15.91 14.39
CA ASP A 144 -0.87 15.71 15.06
C ASP A 144 -1.80 14.82 14.23
N HIS A 145 -1.94 15.08 12.92
CA HIS A 145 -2.77 14.27 12.02
C HIS A 145 -2.26 12.82 11.91
N THR A 146 -0.96 12.65 11.74
CA THR A 146 -0.34 11.32 11.71
C THR A 146 -0.61 10.57 13.01
N THR A 147 -0.43 11.21 14.14
CA THR A 147 -0.67 10.64 15.47
C THR A 147 -2.13 10.24 15.66
N ASP A 148 -3.08 11.11 15.29
CA ASP A 148 -4.53 10.85 15.45
C ASP A 148 -4.97 9.60 14.67
N ILE A 149 -4.60 9.49 13.40
CA ILE A 149 -4.95 8.34 12.57
C ILE A 149 -4.31 7.06 13.12
N LEU A 150 -3.02 7.10 13.45
CA LEU A 150 -2.30 5.91 13.91
C LEU A 150 -2.76 5.46 15.30
N GLN A 151 -3.09 6.38 16.20
CA GLN A 151 -3.68 6.05 17.50
C GLN A 151 -5.09 5.45 17.36
N ALA A 152 -5.89 5.90 16.38
CA ALA A 152 -7.17 5.26 16.10
C ALA A 152 -7.02 3.81 15.65
N LEU A 153 -6.05 3.52 14.78
CA LEU A 153 -5.71 2.15 14.38
C LEU A 153 -5.21 1.33 15.58
N GLN A 154 -4.29 1.87 16.37
CA GLN A 154 -3.73 1.22 17.56
C GLN A 154 -4.84 0.88 18.57
N SER A 155 -5.77 1.81 18.83
CA SER A 155 -6.90 1.62 19.73
C SER A 155 -7.87 0.54 19.25
N ALA A 156 -7.93 0.30 17.94
CA ALA A 156 -8.69 -0.79 17.34
C ALA A 156 -7.91 -2.12 17.26
N GLY A 157 -6.69 -2.17 17.80
CA GLY A 157 -5.82 -3.36 17.73
C GLY A 157 -5.24 -3.63 16.34
N ILE A 158 -5.17 -2.61 15.47
CA ILE A 158 -4.65 -2.72 14.11
C ILE A 158 -3.23 -2.14 14.08
N THR A 159 -2.30 -2.92 13.54
CA THR A 159 -0.90 -2.50 13.37
C THR A 159 -0.54 -2.44 11.90
N PRO A 160 -0.29 -1.26 11.33
CA PRO A 160 0.23 -1.16 9.97
C PRO A 160 1.68 -1.65 9.92
N GLU A 161 2.03 -2.31 8.83
CA GLU A 161 3.41 -2.69 8.58
C GLU A 161 4.21 -1.54 7.97
N TRP A 162 3.57 -0.78 7.09
CA TRP A 162 4.15 0.38 6.42
C TRP A 162 3.33 1.64 6.65
N ILE A 163 4.02 2.76 6.80
CA ILE A 163 3.44 4.09 6.94
C ILE A 163 4.12 5.01 5.94
N GLN A 164 3.36 5.51 4.98
CA GLN A 164 3.83 6.40 3.93
C GLN A 164 3.60 7.84 4.33
N ILE A 165 4.66 8.65 4.33
CA ILE A 165 4.64 10.07 4.67
C ILE A 165 4.66 10.91 3.39
N GLY A 166 3.49 11.38 2.99
CA GLY A 166 3.26 12.06 1.72
C GLY A 166 3.07 11.10 0.55
N ASN A 167 2.30 11.50 -0.45
CA ASN A 167 2.08 10.75 -1.69
C ASN A 167 2.78 11.42 -2.86
N GLU A 168 3.63 10.64 -3.58
CA GLU A 168 4.37 11.08 -4.78
C GLU A 168 5.05 12.44 -4.60
N THR A 169 5.85 12.56 -3.53
CA THR A 169 6.44 13.82 -3.06
C THR A 169 7.71 14.22 -3.79
N THR A 170 7.87 13.83 -5.05
CA THR A 170 9.03 14.21 -5.88
C THR A 170 9.22 15.73 -5.94
N GLY A 171 8.12 16.50 -6.01
CA GLY A 171 8.10 17.97 -5.93
C GLY A 171 7.95 18.53 -4.51
N GLY A 172 8.10 17.71 -3.46
CA GLY A 172 7.82 18.08 -2.07
C GLY A 172 6.36 17.85 -1.68
N MET A 173 5.89 18.45 -0.59
CA MET A 173 4.52 18.36 -0.08
C MET A 173 4.05 19.69 0.53
N LEU A 174 2.72 19.88 0.70
CA LEU A 174 2.16 21.06 1.36
C LEU A 174 2.61 22.39 0.73
N TRP A 175 2.46 22.49 -0.59
CA TRP A 175 2.89 23.67 -1.34
C TRP A 175 2.19 24.95 -0.90
N PRO A 176 2.91 26.15 -0.96
CA PRO A 176 4.28 26.30 -1.43
C PRO A 176 5.36 26.01 -0.37
N ASP A 177 5.01 25.83 0.92
CA ASP A 177 5.97 25.83 2.04
C ASP A 177 6.96 24.64 1.98
N GLY A 178 6.50 23.46 1.59
CA GLY A 178 7.34 22.27 1.39
C GLY A 178 7.61 21.93 -0.07
N GLN A 179 7.52 22.90 -0.99
CA GLN A 179 7.92 22.72 -2.38
C GLN A 179 9.46 22.68 -2.50
N ASN A 180 10.02 21.61 -3.07
CA ASN A 180 11.44 21.29 -2.93
C ASN A 180 12.32 21.64 -4.15
N TYR A 181 11.90 22.57 -5.01
CA TYR A 181 12.68 22.96 -6.19
C TYR A 181 13.87 23.90 -5.92
N THR A 182 14.02 24.35 -4.67
CA THR A 182 15.16 25.11 -4.19
C THR A 182 15.76 24.41 -2.96
N ASP A 183 17.03 24.72 -2.65
CA ASP A 183 17.70 24.15 -1.48
C ASP A 183 16.93 24.43 -0.17
N ALA A 184 16.50 25.69 0.03
CA ALA A 184 15.68 26.07 1.20
C ALA A 184 14.32 25.38 1.22
N GLY A 185 13.66 25.21 0.06
CA GLY A 185 12.41 24.49 -0.07
C GLY A 185 12.59 23.00 0.24
N PHE A 186 13.70 22.41 -0.21
CA PHE A 186 14.03 21.02 0.11
C PHE A 186 14.24 20.82 1.63
N ALA A 187 14.95 21.76 2.28
CA ALA A 187 15.11 21.76 3.73
C ALA A 187 13.76 21.85 4.48
N SER A 188 12.84 22.68 3.99
CA SER A 188 11.47 22.78 4.55
C SER A 188 10.69 21.47 4.35
N TYR A 189 10.74 20.90 3.15
CA TYR A 189 10.10 19.61 2.87
C TYR A 189 10.60 18.50 3.79
N VAL A 190 11.92 18.38 3.97
CA VAL A 190 12.50 17.36 4.87
C VAL A 190 12.06 17.55 6.32
N GLN A 191 11.91 18.80 6.79
CA GLN A 191 11.38 19.05 8.15
C GLN A 191 9.94 18.57 8.29
N LEU A 192 9.08 18.81 7.27
CA LEU A 192 7.70 18.32 7.26
C LEU A 192 7.64 16.78 7.22
N HIS A 193 8.44 16.16 6.35
CA HIS A 193 8.55 14.70 6.27
C HIS A 193 9.01 14.10 7.60
N ASN A 194 10.05 14.66 8.21
CA ASN A 194 10.59 14.18 9.48
C ASN A 194 9.59 14.33 10.63
N ALA A 195 8.72 15.34 10.63
CA ALA A 195 7.65 15.49 11.61
C ALA A 195 6.65 14.31 11.52
N GLY A 196 6.27 13.90 10.31
CA GLY A 196 5.45 12.71 10.08
C GLY A 196 6.17 11.41 10.48
N TYR A 197 7.46 11.30 10.12
CA TYR A 197 8.29 10.14 10.51
C TYR A 197 8.33 9.97 12.03
N ASP A 198 8.63 11.03 12.78
CA ASP A 198 8.70 10.98 14.25
C ASP A 198 7.37 10.59 14.88
N ALA A 199 6.28 11.18 14.40
CA ALA A 199 4.93 10.86 14.86
C ALA A 199 4.58 9.39 14.59
N ALA A 200 4.91 8.87 13.41
CA ALA A 200 4.70 7.47 13.06
C ALA A 200 5.49 6.53 13.97
N LYS A 201 6.78 6.82 14.19
CA LYS A 201 7.64 6.02 15.07
C LYS A 201 7.25 6.08 16.54
N ALA A 202 6.68 7.20 16.99
CA ALA A 202 6.18 7.34 18.36
C ALA A 202 4.99 6.40 18.63
N VAL A 203 4.10 6.18 17.65
CA VAL A 203 2.94 5.29 17.80
C VAL A 203 3.29 3.84 17.46
N PHE A 204 3.97 3.61 16.35
CA PHE A 204 4.35 2.28 15.84
C PHE A 204 5.87 2.20 15.57
N PRO A 205 6.69 2.00 16.61
CA PRO A 205 8.17 2.02 16.47
C PRO A 205 8.72 0.95 15.51
N LYS A 206 7.99 -0.15 15.31
CA LYS A 206 8.41 -1.24 14.42
C LYS A 206 7.92 -1.08 12.98
N ALA A 207 6.92 -0.25 12.72
CA ALA A 207 6.44 -0.02 11.35
C ALA A 207 7.54 0.61 10.49
N LYS A 208 7.62 0.19 9.22
CA LYS A 208 8.54 0.81 8.25
C LYS A 208 7.92 2.10 7.73
N VAL A 209 8.59 3.21 7.98
CA VAL A 209 8.17 4.52 7.48
C VAL A 209 8.83 4.76 6.14
N MET A 210 8.01 5.11 5.13
CA MET A 210 8.49 5.27 3.76
C MET A 210 8.26 6.68 3.22
N VAL A 211 9.16 7.11 2.33
CA VAL A 211 8.97 8.22 1.41
C VAL A 211 8.49 7.66 0.08
N HIS A 212 7.59 8.35 -0.61
CA HIS A 212 7.05 7.92 -1.89
C HIS A 212 7.33 8.93 -2.99
N VAL A 213 7.92 8.46 -4.10
CA VAL A 213 8.26 9.25 -5.28
C VAL A 213 7.74 8.57 -6.55
N ASP A 214 7.37 9.38 -7.53
CA ASP A 214 6.87 8.92 -8.82
C ASP A 214 7.99 8.56 -9.81
N ASN A 215 7.60 8.04 -10.97
CA ASN A 215 8.52 7.74 -12.09
C ASN A 215 9.74 6.87 -11.69
N ALA A 216 9.49 5.71 -11.11
CA ALA A 216 10.50 4.75 -10.64
C ALA A 216 11.63 4.44 -11.64
N TRP A 217 11.35 4.57 -12.95
CA TRP A 217 12.26 4.32 -14.04
C TRP A 217 13.25 5.46 -14.31
N LYS A 218 12.99 6.69 -13.82
CA LYS A 218 13.71 7.90 -14.19
C LYS A 218 14.86 8.18 -13.23
N TRP A 219 16.01 7.59 -13.50
CA TRP A 219 17.19 7.69 -12.62
C TRP A 219 17.60 9.12 -12.25
N GLU A 220 17.60 10.04 -13.22
CA GLU A 220 18.02 11.43 -12.96
C GLU A 220 17.16 12.09 -11.88
N THR A 221 15.85 11.82 -11.88
CA THR A 221 14.92 12.33 -10.87
C THR A 221 15.17 11.68 -9.51
N LEU A 222 15.31 10.35 -9.48
CA LEU A 222 15.57 9.61 -8.25
C LEU A 222 16.92 10.00 -7.63
N SER A 223 17.97 10.09 -8.45
CA SER A 223 19.30 10.46 -7.99
C SER A 223 19.32 11.87 -7.38
N TRP A 224 18.74 12.85 -8.07
CA TRP A 224 18.60 14.21 -7.54
C TRP A 224 17.81 14.24 -6.23
N PHE A 225 16.66 13.56 -6.19
CA PHE A 225 15.78 13.57 -5.03
C PHE A 225 16.46 12.95 -3.81
N PHE A 226 16.97 11.73 -3.91
CA PHE A 226 17.54 11.02 -2.76
C PHE A 226 18.87 11.60 -2.29
N GLN A 227 19.68 12.16 -3.20
CA GLN A 227 20.87 12.91 -2.81
C GLN A 227 20.50 14.15 -1.97
N SER A 228 19.54 14.95 -2.42
CA SER A 228 19.07 16.12 -1.69
C SER A 228 18.38 15.72 -0.37
N PHE A 229 17.61 14.63 -0.38
CA PHE A 229 16.91 14.10 0.80
C PHE A 229 17.91 13.69 1.88
N GLN A 230 19.01 13.04 1.49
CA GLN A 230 20.09 12.68 2.40
C GLN A 230 20.86 13.91 2.94
N ILE A 231 21.21 14.87 2.06
CA ILE A 231 21.93 16.09 2.46
C ILE A 231 21.16 16.87 3.53
N HIS A 232 19.84 16.95 3.43
CA HIS A 232 19.00 17.65 4.38
C HIS A 232 18.58 16.81 5.62
N GLY A 233 19.12 15.60 5.76
CA GLY A 233 18.92 14.77 6.96
C GLY A 233 17.53 14.15 7.07
N ALA A 234 16.94 13.76 5.96
CA ALA A 234 15.67 13.04 5.94
C ALA A 234 15.77 11.65 6.58
N ARG A 235 14.70 11.25 7.28
CA ARG A 235 14.59 9.96 7.95
C ARG A 235 13.50 9.12 7.30
N TYR A 236 13.86 7.93 6.86
CA TYR A 236 12.96 6.95 6.27
C TYR A 236 13.56 5.54 6.42
N ASP A 237 12.71 4.53 6.40
CA ASP A 237 13.13 3.12 6.50
C ASP A 237 13.05 2.42 5.15
N LEU A 238 12.20 2.89 4.24
CA LEU A 238 11.84 2.24 2.98
C LEU A 238 11.60 3.30 1.89
N ILE A 239 11.84 2.94 0.64
CA ILE A 239 11.56 3.77 -0.54
C ILE A 239 10.30 3.26 -1.22
N GLY A 240 9.28 4.12 -1.36
CA GLY A 240 8.07 3.86 -2.15
C GLY A 240 8.20 4.44 -3.56
N LEU A 241 7.74 3.69 -4.56
CA LEU A 241 7.88 4.03 -5.97
C LEU A 241 6.58 3.81 -6.73
N SER A 242 6.28 4.68 -7.73
CA SER A 242 5.20 4.49 -8.70
C SER A 242 5.75 4.08 -10.07
N LEU A 243 5.07 3.13 -10.73
CA LEU A 243 5.42 2.65 -12.07
C LEU A 243 4.17 2.45 -12.93
N TYR A 244 3.96 3.35 -13.88
CA TYR A 244 2.80 3.34 -14.79
C TYR A 244 3.24 3.24 -16.26
N PRO A 245 3.58 2.03 -16.76
CA PRO A 245 4.00 1.88 -18.14
C PRO A 245 2.81 1.84 -19.09
N GLU A 246 3.14 1.99 -20.38
CA GLU A 246 2.25 1.70 -21.49
C GLU A 246 2.57 0.30 -22.07
N LYS A 247 1.64 -0.23 -22.87
CA LYS A 247 1.82 -1.50 -23.60
C LYS A 247 3.12 -1.55 -24.42
N SER A 248 3.56 -0.41 -24.95
CA SER A 248 4.72 -0.33 -25.84
C SER A 248 6.08 -0.28 -25.13
N ASN A 249 6.11 0.02 -23.81
CA ASN A 249 7.36 0.34 -23.13
C ASN A 249 7.59 -0.40 -21.80
N TRP A 250 6.65 -1.25 -21.35
CA TRP A 250 6.71 -1.83 -20.02
C TRP A 250 7.98 -2.68 -19.78
N GLN A 251 8.50 -3.39 -20.81
CA GLN A 251 9.73 -4.17 -20.64
C GLN A 251 10.92 -3.28 -20.26
N THR A 252 11.04 -2.16 -20.97
CA THR A 252 12.11 -1.17 -20.71
C THR A 252 11.93 -0.54 -19.33
N LEU A 253 10.71 -0.15 -18.97
CA LEU A 253 10.46 0.53 -17.70
C LEU A 253 10.61 -0.44 -16.51
N ASN A 254 10.23 -1.72 -16.63
CA ASN A 254 10.51 -2.74 -15.62
C ASN A 254 12.03 -2.87 -15.39
N GLN A 255 12.81 -3.00 -16.48
CA GLN A 255 14.26 -3.12 -16.36
C GLN A 255 14.86 -1.91 -15.66
N GLN A 256 14.55 -0.70 -16.13
CA GLN A 256 15.07 0.55 -15.56
C GLN A 256 14.67 0.71 -14.09
N THR A 257 13.42 0.39 -13.73
CA THR A 257 12.94 0.45 -12.35
C THR A 257 13.72 -0.48 -11.42
N LEU A 258 13.92 -1.73 -11.83
CA LEU A 258 14.64 -2.71 -11.03
C LEU A 258 16.14 -2.37 -10.92
N ASP A 259 16.76 -1.87 -11.98
CA ASP A 259 18.15 -1.37 -11.95
C ASP A 259 18.29 -0.17 -11.01
N ASN A 260 17.30 0.74 -11.03
CA ASN A 260 17.27 1.89 -10.12
C ASN A 260 17.10 1.46 -8.66
N ILE A 261 16.25 0.47 -8.36
CA ILE A 261 16.10 -0.09 -7.01
C ILE A 261 17.42 -0.65 -6.48
N GLN A 262 18.16 -1.42 -7.30
CA GLN A 262 19.47 -1.93 -6.92
C GLN A 262 20.47 -0.79 -6.68
N THR A 263 20.45 0.24 -7.51
CA THR A 263 21.33 1.40 -7.37
C THR A 263 20.99 2.21 -6.11
N LEU A 264 19.71 2.42 -5.82
CA LEU A 264 19.24 3.07 -4.58
C LEU A 264 19.68 2.28 -3.35
N TYR A 265 19.52 0.94 -3.36
CA TYR A 265 19.98 0.11 -2.26
C TYR A 265 21.50 0.19 -2.07
N ALA A 266 22.26 0.13 -3.14
CA ALA A 266 23.73 0.24 -3.07
C ALA A 266 24.19 1.57 -2.45
N GLN A 267 23.47 2.68 -2.74
CA GLN A 267 23.83 4.02 -2.25
C GLN A 267 23.30 4.33 -0.85
N TYR A 268 22.07 3.94 -0.56
CA TYR A 268 21.35 4.36 0.67
C TYR A 268 21.06 3.24 1.66
N GLN A 269 21.32 1.97 1.30
CA GLN A 269 21.04 0.78 2.11
C GLN A 269 19.56 0.72 2.58
N LYS A 270 18.66 1.13 1.67
CA LYS A 270 17.21 1.09 1.87
C LYS A 270 16.57 0.21 0.80
N GLU A 271 15.76 -0.73 1.24
CA GLU A 271 14.90 -1.50 0.35
C GLU A 271 13.83 -0.62 -0.28
N SER A 272 13.24 -1.09 -1.35
CA SER A 272 12.17 -0.39 -2.05
C SER A 272 10.91 -1.24 -2.11
N ILE A 273 9.76 -0.58 -2.22
CA ILE A 273 8.47 -1.19 -2.56
C ILE A 273 7.85 -0.40 -3.71
N ILE A 274 7.37 -1.09 -4.74
CA ILE A 274 6.61 -0.45 -5.80
C ILE A 274 5.17 -0.40 -5.32
N CYS A 275 4.79 0.73 -4.70
CA CYS A 275 3.51 0.87 -4.00
C CYS A 275 2.37 1.32 -4.90
N GLU A 276 2.68 1.67 -6.16
CA GLU A 276 1.68 1.93 -7.19
C GLU A 276 2.11 1.39 -8.55
N VAL A 277 1.26 0.55 -9.13
CA VAL A 277 1.34 0.15 -10.53
C VAL A 277 -0.05 0.20 -11.18
N GLY A 278 -0.08 0.35 -12.49
CA GLY A 278 -1.30 0.27 -13.29
C GLY A 278 -0.99 0.38 -14.78
N MET A 279 -1.90 -0.10 -15.62
CA MET A 279 -1.83 0.01 -17.09
C MET A 279 -3.24 0.22 -17.64
N GLU A 280 -3.36 0.76 -18.85
CA GLU A 280 -4.66 1.02 -19.49
C GLU A 280 -5.57 -0.22 -19.40
N TRP A 281 -6.79 -0.04 -18.86
CA TRP A 281 -7.74 -1.13 -18.59
C TRP A 281 -8.17 -1.89 -19.87
N THR A 282 -8.02 -1.26 -21.02
CA THR A 282 -8.29 -1.87 -22.35
C THR A 282 -7.19 -2.84 -22.80
N GLU A 283 -6.08 -2.94 -22.05
CA GLU A 283 -4.91 -3.75 -22.39
C GLU A 283 -4.62 -4.84 -21.33
N PRO A 284 -5.61 -5.65 -20.89
CA PRO A 284 -5.43 -6.54 -19.76
C PRO A 284 -4.37 -7.63 -19.99
N SER A 285 -4.19 -8.10 -21.24
CA SER A 285 -3.14 -9.09 -21.57
C SER A 285 -1.73 -8.50 -21.50
N ALA A 286 -1.56 -7.23 -21.92
CA ALA A 286 -0.29 -6.54 -21.80
C ALA A 286 0.01 -6.23 -20.32
N CYS A 287 -1.00 -5.83 -19.55
CA CYS A 287 -0.90 -5.62 -18.12
C CYS A 287 -0.52 -6.91 -17.37
N GLN A 288 -1.12 -8.05 -17.71
CA GLN A 288 -0.73 -9.35 -17.16
C GLN A 288 0.75 -9.66 -17.43
N SER A 289 1.22 -9.46 -18.67
CA SER A 289 2.63 -9.70 -19.02
C SER A 289 3.58 -8.77 -18.27
N PHE A 290 3.22 -7.48 -18.18
CA PHE A 290 3.95 -6.47 -17.40
C PHE A 290 4.09 -6.89 -15.94
N LEU A 291 2.97 -7.22 -15.28
CA LEU A 291 2.94 -7.59 -13.88
C LEU A 291 3.66 -8.92 -13.61
N SER A 292 3.49 -9.92 -14.49
CA SER A 292 4.17 -11.22 -14.34
C SER A 292 5.69 -11.09 -14.41
N ASP A 293 6.21 -10.31 -15.36
CA ASP A 293 7.65 -10.01 -15.45
C ASP A 293 8.13 -9.25 -14.23
N LEU A 294 7.42 -8.17 -13.86
CA LEU A 294 7.78 -7.34 -12.71
C LEU A 294 7.80 -8.15 -11.41
N LEU A 295 6.74 -8.89 -11.11
CA LEU A 295 6.61 -9.68 -9.89
C LEU A 295 7.67 -10.78 -9.81
N THR A 296 7.92 -11.49 -10.92
CA THR A 296 8.96 -12.54 -10.98
C THR A 296 10.34 -11.98 -10.66
N ARG A 297 10.69 -10.85 -11.27
CA ARG A 297 12.01 -10.25 -11.10
C ARG A 297 12.17 -9.53 -9.77
N ALA A 298 11.11 -8.89 -9.28
CA ALA A 298 11.10 -8.21 -7.99
C ALA A 298 11.20 -9.19 -6.80
N GLN A 299 10.77 -10.44 -6.98
CA GLN A 299 10.89 -11.50 -5.96
C GLN A 299 12.23 -12.24 -6.02
N ALA A 300 13.07 -11.98 -7.02
CA ALA A 300 14.37 -12.64 -7.14
C ALA A 300 15.30 -12.21 -6.01
N ASP A 301 16.14 -13.14 -5.54
CA ASP A 301 17.15 -12.87 -4.51
C ASP A 301 18.03 -11.68 -4.91
N GLY A 302 18.25 -10.78 -3.94
CA GLY A 302 19.05 -9.57 -4.16
C GLY A 302 18.38 -8.49 -5.00
N SER A 303 17.08 -8.59 -5.29
CA SER A 303 16.33 -7.54 -6.01
C SER A 303 16.18 -6.24 -5.20
N HIS A 304 16.22 -6.35 -3.86
CA HIS A 304 15.96 -5.25 -2.90
C HIS A 304 14.59 -4.59 -3.06
N CYS A 305 13.66 -5.28 -3.78
CA CYS A 305 12.26 -4.91 -3.87
C CYS A 305 11.45 -5.81 -2.92
N THR A 306 10.70 -5.22 -2.02
CA THR A 306 9.96 -5.95 -0.97
C THR A 306 8.49 -6.15 -1.31
N GLY A 307 7.99 -5.57 -2.41
CA GLY A 307 6.61 -5.75 -2.83
C GLY A 307 6.20 -4.92 -4.04
N VAL A 308 5.04 -5.31 -4.59
CA VAL A 308 4.35 -4.61 -5.69
C VAL A 308 2.87 -4.52 -5.35
N LEU A 309 2.31 -3.30 -5.37
CA LEU A 309 0.90 -3.02 -5.12
C LEU A 309 0.25 -2.37 -6.35
N TYR A 310 -0.91 -2.89 -6.76
CA TYR A 310 -1.71 -2.29 -7.83
C TYR A 310 -2.54 -1.13 -7.26
N TRP A 311 -2.54 0.02 -7.95
CA TRP A 311 -3.31 1.18 -7.49
C TRP A 311 -4.74 1.11 -8.01
N GLU A 312 -5.72 1.06 -7.08
CA GLU A 312 -7.16 1.04 -7.32
C GLU A 312 -7.60 0.06 -8.45
N PRO A 313 -7.19 -1.23 -8.38
CA PRO A 313 -7.55 -2.18 -9.43
C PRO A 313 -9.06 -2.32 -9.59
N GLU A 314 -9.82 -2.18 -8.52
CA GLU A 314 -11.27 -2.32 -8.46
C GLU A 314 -12.03 -1.11 -9.00
N GLY A 315 -11.36 0.04 -9.15
CA GLY A 315 -11.95 1.30 -9.60
C GLY A 315 -12.31 1.29 -11.08
N TYR A 316 -13.17 0.35 -11.53
CA TYR A 316 -13.47 0.16 -12.94
C TYR A 316 -13.99 1.43 -13.62
N GLN A 317 -13.63 1.59 -14.89
CA GLN A 317 -13.68 2.82 -15.66
C GLN A 317 -15.10 3.44 -15.74
N ALA A 318 -16.16 2.64 -15.81
CA ALA A 318 -17.53 3.15 -15.89
C ALA A 318 -17.95 3.93 -14.61
N TRP A 319 -17.33 3.66 -13.47
CA TRP A 319 -17.60 4.36 -12.22
C TRP A 319 -16.56 5.47 -11.97
N SER A 320 -15.28 5.12 -12.00
CA SER A 320 -14.20 6.02 -11.59
C SER A 320 -13.75 6.99 -12.66
N HIS A 321 -14.02 6.69 -13.95
CA HIS A 321 -13.39 7.31 -15.12
C HIS A 321 -11.84 7.16 -15.13
N TYR A 322 -11.29 6.33 -14.27
CA TYR A 322 -9.87 6.02 -14.21
C TYR A 322 -9.51 4.97 -15.27
N SER A 323 -8.50 5.27 -16.07
CA SER A 323 -8.16 4.46 -17.23
C SER A 323 -7.23 3.28 -16.93
N LYS A 324 -6.74 3.10 -15.70
CA LYS A 324 -5.72 2.09 -15.38
C LYS A 324 -6.18 1.06 -14.34
N SER A 325 -7.49 0.88 -14.18
CA SER A 325 -8.06 -0.18 -13.35
C SER A 325 -7.79 -1.58 -13.93
N ALA A 326 -7.97 -2.62 -13.11
CA ALA A 326 -7.80 -4.00 -13.52
C ALA A 326 -9.09 -4.84 -13.40
N PHE A 327 -10.20 -4.19 -13.10
CA PHE A 327 -11.54 -4.78 -13.16
C PHE A 327 -12.28 -4.29 -14.40
N ASP A 328 -13.14 -5.14 -14.96
CA ASP A 328 -14.05 -4.76 -16.03
C ASP A 328 -15.23 -3.93 -15.50
N ASN A 329 -16.02 -3.34 -16.40
CA ASN A 329 -17.17 -2.52 -16.03
C ASN A 329 -18.35 -3.30 -15.41
N ASN A 330 -18.23 -4.62 -15.25
CA ASN A 330 -19.17 -5.46 -14.53
C ASN A 330 -18.67 -5.82 -13.13
N GLY A 331 -17.56 -5.23 -12.67
CA GLY A 331 -16.99 -5.50 -11.37
C GLY A 331 -16.26 -6.84 -11.26
N LYS A 332 -15.75 -7.39 -12.37
CA LYS A 332 -14.97 -8.62 -12.39
C LYS A 332 -13.48 -8.30 -12.61
N PRO A 333 -12.56 -8.96 -11.89
CA PRO A 333 -11.13 -8.85 -12.19
C PRO A 333 -10.85 -9.36 -13.60
N THR A 334 -10.04 -8.63 -14.34
CA THR A 334 -9.53 -9.06 -15.64
C THR A 334 -8.35 -10.01 -15.47
N ILE A 335 -7.90 -10.62 -16.57
CA ILE A 335 -6.72 -11.49 -16.56
C ILE A 335 -5.43 -10.78 -16.10
N ALA A 336 -5.40 -9.46 -16.08
CA ALA A 336 -4.27 -8.68 -15.57
C ALA A 336 -3.89 -9.11 -14.13
N LEU A 337 -4.89 -9.36 -13.28
CA LEU A 337 -4.68 -9.74 -11.89
C LEU A 337 -4.29 -11.21 -11.69
N ASP A 338 -4.34 -12.05 -12.71
CA ASP A 338 -3.83 -13.44 -12.64
C ASP A 338 -2.32 -13.49 -12.38
N ALA A 339 -1.60 -12.40 -12.64
CA ALA A 339 -0.18 -12.26 -12.32
C ALA A 339 0.12 -12.35 -10.82
N PHE A 340 -0.85 -12.09 -9.95
CA PHE A 340 -0.67 -12.15 -8.49
C PHE A 340 -0.90 -13.56 -7.90
N LYS A 341 -1.45 -14.49 -8.66
CA LYS A 341 -1.72 -15.88 -8.24
C LYS A 341 -0.47 -16.70 -7.94
#